data_0f8709a2bf763d467dadb6bbfcc65e8f
#
_entry.id   0f8709a2bf763d467dadb6bbfcc65e8f
#
_cell.length_a   1.000
_cell.length_b   1.000
_cell.length_c   1.000
_cell.angle_alpha   90.00
_cell.angle_beta   90.00
_cell.angle_gamma   90.00
#
_symmetry.space_group_name_H-M   'P 1'
#
loop_
_entity.id
_entity.type
_entity.pdbx_description
1 polymer ?
#
loop_
_entity_poly.entity_id
_entity_poly.type
_entity_poly.pdbx_seq_one_letter_code
_entity_poly.pdbx_strand_id
1 'polypeptide(L)'
;MNELKNFSPQEYLEKSIYNEKFALEIKENFPDWSLVALFYSAVHLTQAYFIEIDEFPTSHSKRFKLLANILDKNTFYSYQMLYNYSQNARYYPIKYIPADVDKVYSKYFLPFKNTIYELLKSIKTI
;
A
#
# COMPACT_ATOMS: atom_id res chain seq x y z
N MET A 1 23.78 0.22 -1.21
CA MET A 1 23.18 1.29 -0.39
C MET A 1 21.67 1.28 -0.53
N ASN A 2 20.95 1.38 0.57
CA ASN A 2 19.48 1.38 0.53
C ASN A 2 18.96 2.80 0.35
N GLU A 3 18.29 3.04 -0.78
CA GLU A 3 17.76 4.34 -1.12
C GLU A 3 16.55 4.76 -0.26
N LEU A 4 15.89 3.80 0.40
CA LEU A 4 14.71 4.05 1.21
C LEU A 4 14.95 5.12 2.28
N LYS A 5 16.11 5.07 2.95
CA LYS A 5 16.42 6.00 4.03
C LYS A 5 16.90 7.37 3.56
N ASN A 6 16.99 7.61 2.24
CA ASN A 6 17.30 8.93 1.69
C ASN A 6 16.10 9.87 1.74
N PHE A 7 14.92 9.34 2.07
CA PHE A 7 13.67 10.12 2.12
C PHE A 7 13.04 10.01 3.49
N SER A 8 12.31 11.05 3.88
CA SER A 8 11.64 11.09 5.17
C SER A 8 10.35 10.29 5.17
N PRO A 9 9.85 9.86 6.35
CA PRO A 9 8.52 9.27 6.43
C PRO A 9 7.44 10.17 5.83
N GLN A 10 7.53 11.48 6.05
CA GLN A 10 6.56 12.43 5.51
C GLN A 10 6.53 12.42 3.99
N GLU A 11 7.70 12.32 3.35
CA GLU A 11 7.77 12.26 1.88
C GLU A 11 7.08 11.00 1.34
N TYR A 12 7.25 9.87 2.02
CA TYR A 12 6.55 8.64 1.62
C TYR A 12 5.04 8.72 1.87
N LEU A 13 4.63 9.35 2.97
CA LEU A 13 3.20 9.58 3.23
C LEU A 13 2.57 10.43 2.14
N GLU A 14 3.25 11.48 1.72
CA GLU A 14 2.77 12.36 0.64
C GLU A 14 2.64 11.58 -0.67
N LYS A 15 3.61 10.70 -0.96
CA LYS A 15 3.54 9.87 -2.17
C LYS A 15 2.40 8.86 -2.09
N SER A 16 2.15 8.32 -0.91
CA SER A 16 1.01 7.42 -0.70
C SER A 16 -0.31 8.14 -0.98
N ILE A 17 -0.48 9.34 -0.46
CA ILE A 17 -1.68 10.15 -0.66
C ILE A 17 -1.85 10.50 -2.15
N TYR A 18 -0.76 10.86 -2.80
CA TYR A 18 -0.75 11.16 -4.23
C TYR A 18 -1.26 9.97 -5.06
N ASN A 19 -0.74 8.78 -4.78
CA ASN A 19 -1.14 7.56 -5.49
C ASN A 19 -2.59 7.17 -5.21
N GLU A 20 -3.06 7.34 -3.98
CA GLU A 20 -4.46 7.09 -3.63
C GLU A 20 -5.38 8.02 -4.42
N LYS A 21 -5.05 9.30 -4.45
CA LYS A 21 -5.83 10.29 -5.20
C LYS A 21 -5.88 9.95 -6.69
N PHE A 22 -4.73 9.61 -7.26
CA PHE A 22 -4.64 9.20 -8.66
C PHE A 22 -5.53 7.98 -8.93
N ALA A 23 -5.46 6.97 -8.06
CA ALA A 23 -6.27 5.76 -8.21
C ALA A 23 -7.76 6.09 -8.30
N LEU A 24 -8.24 6.96 -7.39
CA LEU A 24 -9.66 7.31 -7.35
C LEU A 24 -10.08 8.16 -8.56
N GLU A 25 -9.18 8.99 -9.07
CA GLU A 25 -9.47 9.83 -10.24
C GLU A 25 -9.59 9.02 -11.53
N ILE A 26 -8.82 7.93 -11.69
CA ILE A 26 -8.79 7.17 -12.94
C ILE A 26 -9.69 5.93 -12.95
N LYS A 27 -10.35 5.61 -11.85
CA LYS A 27 -11.05 4.32 -11.70
C LYS A 27 -12.14 4.10 -12.75
N GLU A 28 -12.81 5.15 -13.21
CA GLU A 28 -13.90 5.02 -14.18
C GLU A 28 -13.40 4.61 -15.55
N ASN A 29 -12.28 5.18 -15.99
CA ASN A 29 -11.75 4.94 -17.33
C ASN A 29 -10.64 3.90 -17.37
N PHE A 30 -9.90 3.74 -16.28
CA PHE A 30 -8.75 2.84 -16.20
C PHE A 30 -8.73 2.06 -14.88
N PRO A 31 -9.74 1.20 -14.63
CA PRO A 31 -9.85 0.52 -13.33
C PRO A 31 -8.66 -0.40 -13.03
N ASP A 32 -8.06 -1.03 -14.03
CA ASP A 32 -6.88 -1.87 -13.83
C ASP A 32 -5.69 -1.04 -13.29
N TRP A 33 -5.42 0.11 -13.88
CA TRP A 33 -4.35 1.00 -13.41
C TRP A 33 -4.68 1.64 -12.06
N SER A 34 -5.97 1.83 -11.78
CA SER A 34 -6.42 2.25 -10.44
C SER A 34 -6.01 1.23 -9.37
N LEU A 35 -6.22 -0.07 -9.65
CA LEU A 35 -5.81 -1.14 -8.72
C LEU A 35 -4.29 -1.14 -8.51
N VAL A 36 -3.52 -0.91 -9.56
CA VAL A 36 -2.06 -0.81 -9.44
C VAL A 36 -1.67 0.38 -8.54
N ALA A 37 -2.31 1.53 -8.75
CA ALA A 37 -2.00 2.73 -7.96
C ALA A 37 -2.37 2.55 -6.48
N LEU A 38 -3.46 1.86 -6.17
CA LEU A 38 -3.84 1.56 -4.79
C LEU A 38 -2.75 0.72 -4.09
N PHE A 39 -2.23 -0.28 -4.78
CA PHE A 39 -1.16 -1.08 -4.20
C PHE A 39 0.09 -0.24 -3.95
N TYR A 40 0.50 0.60 -4.90
CA TYR A 40 1.69 1.44 -4.69
C TYR A 40 1.47 2.48 -3.61
N SER A 41 0.25 2.97 -3.44
CA SER A 41 -0.09 3.81 -2.28
C SER A 41 0.19 3.05 -0.98
N ALA A 42 -0.25 1.79 -0.90
CA ALA A 42 0.00 0.93 0.26
C ALA A 42 1.51 0.69 0.46
N VAL A 43 2.26 0.47 -0.62
CA VAL A 43 3.72 0.28 -0.55
C VAL A 43 4.39 1.50 0.07
N HIS A 44 4.07 2.69 -0.42
CA HIS A 44 4.68 3.92 0.11
C HIS A 44 4.30 4.14 1.57
N LEU A 45 3.09 3.78 1.94
CA LEU A 45 2.65 3.86 3.33
C LEU A 45 3.49 2.94 4.23
N THR A 46 3.75 1.70 3.77
CA THR A 46 4.62 0.79 4.52
C THR A 46 6.05 1.32 4.61
N GLN A 47 6.55 1.96 3.54
CA GLN A 47 7.89 2.53 3.53
C GLN A 47 8.02 3.64 4.60
N ALA A 48 7.01 4.48 4.74
CA ALA A 48 6.98 5.49 5.79
C ALA A 48 7.10 4.85 7.18
N TYR A 49 6.32 3.79 7.39
CA TYR A 49 6.33 3.07 8.67
C TYR A 49 7.69 2.38 8.92
N PHE A 50 8.24 1.73 7.90
CA PHE A 50 9.52 1.04 8.03
C PHE A 50 10.65 1.98 8.44
N ILE A 51 10.71 3.18 7.87
CA ILE A 51 11.72 4.16 8.26
C ILE A 51 11.60 4.50 9.75
N GLU A 52 10.38 4.65 10.24
CA GLU A 52 10.13 4.97 11.66
C GLU A 52 10.60 3.86 12.59
N ILE A 53 10.62 2.60 12.15
CA ILE A 53 11.08 1.47 12.96
C ILE A 53 12.48 0.99 12.56
N ASP A 54 13.19 1.79 11.76
CA ASP A 54 14.58 1.52 11.34
C ASP A 54 14.72 0.20 10.56
N GLU A 55 13.77 -0.06 9.67
CA GLU A 55 13.78 -1.23 8.78
C GLU A 55 13.80 -0.78 7.33
N PHE A 56 14.65 -1.40 6.52
CA PHE A 56 14.88 -0.96 5.14
C PHE A 56 14.83 -2.14 4.15
N PRO A 57 13.64 -2.76 3.95
CA PRO A 57 13.54 -3.89 3.02
C PRO A 57 13.74 -3.42 1.57
N THR A 58 14.48 -4.21 0.79
CA THR A 58 14.87 -3.86 -0.58
C THR A 58 14.08 -4.59 -1.66
N SER A 59 13.15 -5.47 -1.28
CA SER A 59 12.36 -6.25 -2.23
C SER A 59 10.95 -6.48 -1.70
N HIS A 60 10.03 -6.83 -2.59
CA HIS A 60 8.67 -7.22 -2.18
C HIS A 60 8.69 -8.41 -1.24
N SER A 61 9.57 -9.39 -1.50
CA SER A 61 9.69 -10.59 -0.66
C SER A 61 10.08 -10.23 0.77
N LYS A 62 11.09 -9.37 0.94
CA LYS A 62 11.54 -8.93 2.27
C LYS A 62 10.47 -8.10 2.97
N ARG A 63 9.75 -7.27 2.22
CA ARG A 63 8.65 -6.46 2.74
C ARG A 63 7.51 -7.37 3.24
N PHE A 64 7.15 -8.39 2.46
CA PHE A 64 6.13 -9.35 2.89
C PHE A 64 6.51 -10.05 4.20
N LYS A 65 7.75 -10.51 4.32
CA LYS A 65 8.21 -11.18 5.54
C LYS A 65 8.11 -10.26 6.76
N LEU A 66 8.54 -9.02 6.59
CA LEU A 66 8.52 -8.05 7.67
C LEU A 66 7.09 -7.71 8.09
N LEU A 67 6.21 -7.49 7.12
CA LEU A 67 4.80 -7.19 7.41
C LEU A 67 4.10 -8.38 8.08
N ALA A 68 4.42 -9.60 7.67
CA ALA A 68 3.84 -10.79 8.29
C ALA A 68 4.18 -10.90 9.78
N ASN A 69 5.35 -10.40 10.17
CA ASN A 69 5.76 -10.41 11.58
C ASN A 69 5.17 -9.25 12.40
N ILE A 70 4.89 -8.13 11.76
CA ILE A 70 4.45 -6.90 12.43
C ILE A 70 2.93 -6.81 12.52
N LEU A 71 2.23 -7.17 11.43
CA LEU A 71 0.80 -6.95 11.30
C LEU A 71 -0.01 -8.14 11.81
N ASP A 72 -1.23 -7.87 12.26
CA ASP A 72 -2.20 -8.91 12.51
C ASP A 72 -2.59 -9.59 11.18
N LYS A 73 -3.20 -10.78 11.28
CA LYS A 73 -3.53 -11.59 10.10
C LYS A 73 -4.43 -10.86 9.11
N ASN A 74 -5.44 -10.16 9.61
CA ASN A 74 -6.40 -9.48 8.74
C ASN A 74 -5.77 -8.33 7.97
N THR A 75 -4.93 -7.54 8.62
CA THR A 75 -4.24 -6.43 7.99
C THR A 75 -3.21 -6.93 6.98
N PHE A 76 -2.46 -7.97 7.34
CA PHE A 76 -1.52 -8.59 6.41
C PHE A 76 -2.25 -9.17 5.19
N TYR A 77 -3.39 -9.84 5.40
CA TYR A 77 -4.19 -10.37 4.31
C TYR A 77 -4.66 -9.26 3.36
N SER A 78 -5.07 -8.12 3.92
CA SER A 78 -5.46 -6.96 3.10
C SER A 78 -4.32 -6.51 2.19
N TYR A 79 -3.09 -6.46 2.72
CA TYR A 79 -1.92 -6.11 1.91
C TYR A 79 -1.67 -7.14 0.80
N GLN A 80 -1.78 -8.44 1.13
CA GLN A 80 -1.64 -9.52 0.13
C GLN A 80 -2.65 -9.38 -0.99
N MET A 81 -3.90 -9.05 -0.65
CA MET A 81 -4.96 -8.89 -1.65
C MET A 81 -4.69 -7.69 -2.55
N LEU A 82 -4.22 -6.57 -1.99
CA LEU A 82 -3.81 -5.41 -2.78
C LEU A 82 -2.70 -5.80 -3.77
N TYR A 83 -1.72 -6.56 -3.30
CA TYR A 83 -0.64 -7.06 -4.15
C TYR A 83 -1.19 -7.93 -5.28
N ASN A 84 -2.05 -8.90 -4.95
CA ASN A 84 -2.60 -9.84 -5.93
C ASN A 84 -3.41 -9.13 -7.01
N TYR A 85 -4.28 -8.19 -6.64
CA TYR A 85 -5.03 -7.40 -7.60
C TYR A 85 -4.11 -6.57 -8.51
N SER A 86 -3.07 -5.98 -7.93
CA SER A 86 -2.09 -5.21 -8.70
C SER A 86 -1.35 -6.09 -9.71
N GLN A 87 -0.92 -7.29 -9.30
CA GLN A 87 -0.24 -8.23 -10.18
C GLN A 87 -1.15 -8.69 -11.31
N ASN A 88 -2.39 -9.05 -10.99
CA ASN A 88 -3.35 -9.49 -12.00
C ASN A 88 -3.68 -8.37 -12.98
N ALA A 89 -3.82 -7.14 -12.50
CA ALA A 89 -4.13 -5.99 -13.33
C ALA A 89 -2.98 -5.65 -14.29
N ARG A 90 -1.72 -5.86 -13.85
CA ARG A 90 -0.55 -5.51 -14.67
C ARG A 90 -0.19 -6.58 -15.70
N TYR A 91 -0.34 -7.86 -15.34
CA TYR A 91 0.26 -8.93 -16.13
C TYR A 91 -0.73 -9.84 -16.84
N TYR A 92 -2.03 -9.75 -16.53
CA TYR A 92 -3.03 -10.60 -17.14
C TYR A 92 -4.11 -9.78 -17.83
N PRO A 93 -4.70 -10.30 -18.93
CA PRO A 93 -5.74 -9.55 -19.66
C PRO A 93 -7.11 -9.68 -18.99
N ILE A 94 -7.16 -9.44 -17.70
CA ILE A 94 -8.40 -9.45 -16.92
C ILE A 94 -9.04 -8.07 -17.04
N LYS A 95 -10.34 -8.05 -17.33
CA LYS A 95 -11.07 -6.82 -17.51
C LYS A 95 -11.74 -6.43 -16.20
N TYR A 96 -11.14 -5.47 -15.48
CA TYR A 96 -11.73 -4.93 -14.27
C TYR A 96 -12.69 -3.80 -14.61
N ILE A 97 -13.66 -3.59 -13.72
CA ILE A 97 -14.65 -2.50 -13.82
C ILE A 97 -14.52 -1.60 -12.59
N PRO A 98 -15.08 -0.38 -12.62
CA PRO A 98 -14.99 0.53 -11.46
C PRO A 98 -15.49 -0.08 -10.15
N ALA A 99 -16.52 -0.93 -10.21
CA ALA A 99 -17.02 -1.60 -9.00
C ALA A 99 -15.97 -2.48 -8.34
N ASP A 100 -15.05 -3.07 -9.11
CA ASP A 100 -13.95 -3.86 -8.56
C ASP A 100 -13.00 -2.96 -7.74
N VAL A 101 -12.73 -1.75 -8.25
CA VAL A 101 -11.89 -0.79 -7.55
C VAL A 101 -12.55 -0.36 -6.25
N ASP A 102 -13.85 -0.06 -6.29
CA ASP A 102 -14.60 0.34 -5.09
C ASP A 102 -14.55 -0.75 -4.02
N LYS A 103 -14.69 -2.00 -4.42
CA LYS A 103 -14.61 -3.15 -3.51
C LYS A 103 -13.22 -3.26 -2.89
N VAL A 104 -12.17 -3.20 -3.71
CA VAL A 104 -10.80 -3.31 -3.22
C VAL A 104 -10.46 -2.15 -2.30
N TYR A 105 -10.90 -0.95 -2.66
CA TYR A 105 -10.66 0.24 -1.86
C TYR A 105 -11.28 0.12 -0.47
N SER A 106 -12.56 -0.22 -0.40
CA SER A 106 -13.27 -0.28 0.88
C SER A 106 -12.92 -1.50 1.72
N LYS A 107 -12.69 -2.65 1.07
CA LYS A 107 -12.48 -3.91 1.79
C LYS A 107 -11.03 -4.13 2.20
N TYR A 108 -10.07 -3.68 1.39
CA TYR A 108 -8.65 -3.97 1.63
C TYR A 108 -7.82 -2.72 1.85
N PHE A 109 -7.96 -1.71 1.01
CA PHE A 109 -7.10 -0.54 1.09
C PHE A 109 -7.35 0.30 2.34
N LEU A 110 -8.59 0.71 2.59
CA LEU A 110 -8.91 1.55 3.75
C LEU A 110 -8.58 0.88 5.08
N PRO A 111 -8.94 -0.40 5.32
CA PRO A 111 -8.54 -1.05 6.57
C PRO A 111 -7.03 -1.12 6.74
N PHE A 112 -6.29 -1.42 5.67
CA PHE A 112 -4.83 -1.45 5.71
C PHE A 112 -4.27 -0.07 6.06
N LYS A 113 -4.71 0.95 5.33
CA LYS A 113 -4.28 2.33 5.55
C LYS A 113 -4.52 2.77 7.00
N ASN A 114 -5.73 2.51 7.51
CA ASN A 114 -6.09 2.92 8.87
C ASN A 114 -5.19 2.25 9.91
N THR A 115 -4.87 0.97 9.74
CA THR A 115 -3.98 0.26 10.67
C THR A 115 -2.58 0.85 10.64
N ILE A 116 -2.03 1.13 9.46
CA ILE A 116 -0.68 1.71 9.37
C ILE A 116 -0.66 3.11 9.99
N TYR A 117 -1.68 3.93 9.74
CA TYR A 117 -1.76 5.26 10.38
C TYR A 117 -1.80 5.15 11.91
N GLU A 118 -2.53 4.17 12.45
CA GLU A 118 -2.56 3.95 13.90
C GLU A 118 -1.18 3.55 14.44
N LEU A 119 -0.46 2.70 13.70
CA LEU A 119 0.91 2.31 14.07
C LEU A 119 1.84 3.51 14.05
N LEU A 120 1.73 4.38 13.05
CA LEU A 120 2.54 5.59 12.97
C LEU A 120 2.24 6.55 14.12
N LYS A 121 0.97 6.71 14.47
CA LYS A 121 0.57 7.55 15.61
C LYS A 121 1.15 7.03 16.92
N SER A 122 1.15 5.71 17.13
CA SER A 122 1.67 5.11 18.35
C SER A 122 3.17 5.39 18.54
N ILE A 123 3.92 5.46 17.45
CA ILE A 123 5.35 5.78 17.50
C ILE A 123 5.54 7.26 17.85
N LYS A 124 4.73 8.14 17.26
CA LYS A 124 4.89 9.60 17.42
C LYS A 124 4.34 10.14 18.74
N THR A 125 3.55 9.36 19.47
CA THR A 125 2.94 9.79 20.73
C THR A 125 3.88 9.62 21.93
N ILE A 126 5.06 9.12 21.71
CA ILE A 126 6.02 8.92 22.81
C ILE A 126 6.78 10.22 23.16
#